data_79b05772d1458f5a18317ba6bdb1bb59
#
_entry.id   79b05772d1458f5a18317ba6bdb1bb59
#
_cell.length_a   1.000
_cell.length_b   1.000
_cell.length_c   1.000
_cell.angle_alpha   90.00
_cell.angle_beta   90.00
_cell.angle_gamma   90.00
#
_symmetry.space_group_name_H-M   'P 1'
#
loop_
_entity.id
_entity.type
_entity.pdbx_description
1 polymer ?
#
loop_
_entity_poly.entity_id
_entity_poly.type
_entity_poly.pdbx_seq_one_letter_code
_entity_poly.pdbx_strand_id
1 'polypeptide(L)'
;PQVEYALGFLSHYAADTVVHPFVYAMCQPGQPYAGPGGHGYLEIALDSTLHEEDTGSALVPVNDVSPLPTGEELADITALLHTCLLEVYGVDVSVEYLADAFYHTKVLRGLFPTKNPLKRGFFWLVEPLFGGRGFITGHISPRKLAPDMPDAWTDPFTGTEHTGGVFALLPKAERRSEEFMGAALLLWLDKYTEAEFAEKIGSMSYTEGCVTPASDPANEKETTT
;
A
#
# COMPACT_ATOMS: atom_id res chain seq x y z
N PRO A 1 -5.09 7.54 -19.45
CA PRO A 1 -5.52 7.01 -18.13
C PRO A 1 -4.89 5.65 -17.78
N GLN A 2 -4.89 4.67 -18.72
CA GLN A 2 -4.33 3.32 -18.45
C GLN A 2 -2.82 3.36 -18.20
N VAL A 3 -2.07 4.14 -18.95
CA VAL A 3 -0.61 4.31 -18.81
C VAL A 3 -0.28 4.94 -17.45
N GLU A 4 -0.96 6.03 -17.10
CA GLU A 4 -0.77 6.71 -15.83
C GLU A 4 -1.13 5.80 -14.65
N TYR A 5 -2.21 5.03 -14.77
CA TYR A 5 -2.61 4.06 -13.77
C TYR A 5 -1.55 2.95 -13.59
N ALA A 6 -1.04 2.40 -14.70
CA ALA A 6 0.00 1.36 -14.65
C ALA A 6 1.30 1.89 -14.04
N LEU A 7 1.72 3.12 -14.37
CA LEU A 7 2.89 3.76 -13.75
C LEU A 7 2.67 3.99 -12.25
N GLY A 8 1.49 4.48 -11.86
CA GLY A 8 1.13 4.65 -10.45
C GLY A 8 1.15 3.33 -9.67
N PHE A 9 0.66 2.25 -10.27
CA PHE A 9 0.70 0.91 -9.69
C PHE A 9 2.14 0.41 -9.49
N LEU A 10 3.02 0.59 -10.51
CA LEU A 10 4.43 0.26 -10.39
C LEU A 10 5.15 1.09 -9.33
N SER A 11 4.83 2.38 -9.24
CA SER A 11 5.38 3.27 -8.21
C SER A 11 4.98 2.79 -6.80
N HIS A 12 3.71 2.45 -6.60
CA HIS A 12 3.22 1.91 -5.33
C HIS A 12 3.93 0.59 -4.97
N TYR A 13 3.98 -0.35 -5.93
CA TYR A 13 4.71 -1.60 -5.74
C TYR A 13 6.17 -1.38 -5.34
N ALA A 14 6.86 -0.49 -6.05
CA ALA A 14 8.25 -0.17 -5.75
C ALA A 14 8.43 0.40 -4.34
N ALA A 15 7.55 1.31 -3.92
CA ALA A 15 7.58 1.93 -2.60
C ALA A 15 7.31 0.89 -1.49
N ASP A 16 6.30 0.06 -1.66
CA ASP A 16 5.93 -0.97 -0.69
C ASP A 16 7.07 -1.97 -0.46
N THR A 17 7.74 -2.42 -1.53
CA THR A 17 8.88 -3.34 -1.39
C THR A 17 10.07 -2.75 -0.61
N VAL A 18 10.12 -1.42 -0.44
CA VAL A 18 11.16 -0.73 0.36
C VAL A 18 10.69 -0.45 1.78
N VAL A 19 9.41 -0.06 1.95
CA VAL A 19 8.91 0.49 3.23
C VAL A 19 8.26 -0.57 4.11
N HIS A 20 7.56 -1.54 3.54
CA HIS A 20 6.85 -2.57 4.31
C HIS A 20 7.74 -3.39 5.25
N PRO A 21 9.00 -3.78 4.91
CA PRO A 21 9.86 -4.45 5.89
C PRO A 21 10.03 -3.67 7.19
N PHE A 22 10.13 -2.33 7.11
CA PHE A 22 10.14 -1.46 8.28
C PHE A 22 8.79 -1.46 9.02
N VAL A 23 7.68 -1.33 8.29
CA VAL A 23 6.33 -1.36 8.89
C VAL A 23 6.11 -2.65 9.65
N TYR A 24 6.47 -3.79 9.05
CA TYR A 24 6.39 -5.10 9.71
C TYR A 24 7.34 -5.24 10.89
N ALA A 25 8.54 -4.68 10.82
CA ALA A 25 9.46 -4.65 11.95
C ALA A 25 8.84 -3.92 13.16
N MET A 26 8.20 -2.77 12.91
CA MET A 26 7.56 -1.97 13.97
C MET A 26 6.28 -2.61 14.54
N CYS A 27 5.72 -3.60 13.84
CA CYS A 27 4.56 -4.36 14.30
C CYS A 27 4.92 -5.66 15.05
N GLN A 28 6.21 -6.01 15.17
CA GLN A 28 6.63 -7.20 15.91
C GLN A 28 6.35 -7.08 17.43
N PRO A 29 6.21 -8.19 18.15
CA PRO A 29 6.03 -8.16 19.59
C PRO A 29 7.11 -7.32 20.30
N GLY A 30 6.69 -6.40 21.14
CA GLY A 30 7.59 -5.49 21.87
C GLY A 30 7.95 -4.19 21.11
N GLN A 31 7.51 -4.04 19.87
CA GLN A 31 7.69 -2.82 19.09
C GLN A 31 6.52 -1.83 19.27
N PRO A 32 6.70 -0.54 18.92
CA PRO A 32 5.71 0.51 19.18
C PRO A 32 4.32 0.28 18.61
N TYR A 33 4.22 -0.46 17.51
CA TYR A 33 2.96 -0.75 16.81
C TYR A 33 2.54 -2.22 16.89
N ALA A 34 3.08 -2.97 17.84
CA ALA A 34 2.65 -4.34 18.08
C ALA A 34 1.15 -4.39 18.44
N GLY A 35 0.42 -5.27 17.78
CA GLY A 35 -0.99 -5.50 18.10
C GLY A 35 -1.96 -5.23 16.94
N PRO A 36 -3.25 -5.47 17.17
CA PRO A 36 -4.28 -5.33 16.14
C PRO A 36 -4.34 -3.92 15.55
N GLY A 37 -4.30 -3.82 14.22
CA GLY A 37 -4.37 -2.56 13.50
C GLY A 37 -3.10 -1.71 13.54
N GLY A 38 -2.00 -2.21 14.14
CA GLY A 38 -0.74 -1.47 14.25
C GLY A 38 -0.15 -1.08 12.91
N HIS A 39 -0.21 -1.96 11.92
CA HIS A 39 0.22 -1.71 10.54
C HIS A 39 -0.46 -0.45 9.96
N GLY A 40 -1.78 -0.47 9.84
CA GLY A 40 -2.52 0.68 9.31
C GLY A 40 -2.38 1.92 10.19
N TYR A 41 -2.24 1.75 11.53
CA TYR A 41 -1.98 2.89 12.41
C TYR A 41 -0.64 3.57 12.10
N LEU A 42 0.42 2.79 11.87
CA LEU A 42 1.74 3.33 11.53
C LEU A 42 1.70 4.05 10.18
N GLU A 43 1.11 3.45 9.15
CA GLU A 43 0.97 4.09 7.83
C GLU A 43 0.23 5.42 7.91
N ILE A 44 -0.92 5.46 8.59
CA ILE A 44 -1.68 6.69 8.79
C ILE A 44 -0.91 7.72 9.65
N ALA A 45 -0.07 7.27 10.57
CA ALA A 45 0.76 8.18 11.36
C ALA A 45 1.88 8.80 10.51
N LEU A 46 2.47 8.02 9.59
CA LEU A 46 3.44 8.52 8.61
C LEU A 46 2.80 9.53 7.67
N ASP A 47 1.68 9.19 7.04
CA ASP A 47 0.93 10.08 6.17
C ASP A 47 0.57 11.40 6.86
N SER A 48 0.07 11.30 8.11
CA SER A 48 -0.30 12.47 8.89
C SER A 48 0.90 13.36 9.23
N THR A 49 2.06 12.75 9.48
CA THR A 49 3.31 13.48 9.80
C THR A 49 3.82 14.20 8.56
N LEU A 50 3.94 13.49 7.43
CA LEU A 50 4.41 14.07 6.17
C LEU A 50 3.47 15.19 5.70
N HIS A 51 2.16 14.96 5.77
CA HIS A 51 1.18 15.96 5.37
C HIS A 51 1.20 17.21 6.29
N GLU A 52 1.48 17.02 7.59
CA GLU A 52 1.64 18.14 8.53
C GLU A 52 2.90 18.95 8.23
N GLU A 53 4.00 18.31 7.86
CA GLU A 53 5.24 18.98 7.45
C GLU A 53 5.03 19.83 6.20
N ASP A 54 4.31 19.31 5.20
CA ASP A 54 4.08 19.99 3.93
C ASP A 54 3.02 21.09 4.00
N THR A 55 1.95 20.88 4.77
CA THR A 55 0.74 21.73 4.71
C THR A 55 0.37 22.41 6.01
N GLY A 56 1.02 22.05 7.13
CA GLY A 56 0.66 22.48 8.48
C GLY A 56 -0.58 21.78 9.06
N SER A 57 -1.09 20.72 8.42
CA SER A 57 -2.25 19.97 8.87
C SER A 57 -1.98 18.47 8.91
N ALA A 58 -2.09 17.85 10.08
CA ALA A 58 -2.00 16.40 10.22
C ALA A 58 -3.24 15.64 9.69
N LEU A 59 -4.33 16.33 9.34
CA LEU A 59 -5.52 15.71 8.78
C LEU A 59 -5.39 15.58 7.27
N VAL A 60 -5.12 14.36 6.81
CA VAL A 60 -4.95 14.05 5.39
C VAL A 60 -6.31 14.00 4.68
N PRO A 61 -6.60 14.89 3.71
CA PRO A 61 -7.80 14.83 2.90
C PRO A 61 -7.62 13.83 1.76
N VAL A 62 -7.69 12.53 2.06
CA VAL A 62 -7.24 11.46 1.17
C VAL A 62 -7.86 11.52 -0.23
N ASN A 63 -9.15 11.89 -0.35
CA ASN A 63 -9.79 12.01 -1.67
C ASN A 63 -9.31 13.21 -2.49
N ASP A 64 -8.70 14.22 -1.85
CA ASP A 64 -8.19 15.42 -2.53
C ASP A 64 -6.72 15.22 -2.95
N VAL A 65 -5.90 14.59 -2.08
CA VAL A 65 -4.48 14.32 -2.37
C VAL A 65 -4.29 13.11 -3.29
N SER A 66 -5.25 12.20 -3.31
CA SER A 66 -5.26 11.01 -4.19
C SER A 66 -6.67 10.81 -4.75
N PRO A 67 -7.09 11.64 -5.73
CA PRO A 67 -8.41 11.55 -6.32
C PRO A 67 -8.58 10.22 -7.05
N LEU A 68 -9.78 9.64 -6.92
CA LEU A 68 -10.13 8.42 -7.66
C LEU A 68 -10.65 8.77 -9.05
N PRO A 69 -10.43 7.92 -10.06
CA PRO A 69 -10.87 8.14 -11.43
C PRO A 69 -12.39 8.26 -11.54
N THR A 70 -12.87 9.00 -12.51
CA THR A 70 -14.30 9.20 -12.79
C THR A 70 -14.59 9.21 -14.30
N GLY A 71 -15.84 8.99 -14.69
CA GLY A 71 -16.26 9.08 -16.10
C GLY A 71 -15.49 8.11 -17.01
N GLU A 72 -15.00 8.62 -18.14
CA GLU A 72 -14.24 7.83 -19.14
C GLU A 72 -12.93 7.27 -18.56
N GLU A 73 -12.27 8.00 -17.70
CA GLU A 73 -11.05 7.54 -17.03
C GLU A 73 -11.31 6.30 -16.17
N LEU A 74 -12.42 6.29 -15.41
CA LEU A 74 -12.84 5.12 -14.63
C LEU A 74 -13.16 3.93 -15.54
N ALA A 75 -13.84 4.16 -16.66
CA ALA A 75 -14.16 3.10 -17.61
C ALA A 75 -12.89 2.47 -18.22
N ASP A 76 -11.92 3.29 -18.61
CA ASP A 76 -10.64 2.82 -19.15
C ASP A 76 -9.84 1.99 -18.13
N ILE A 77 -9.77 2.47 -16.89
CA ILE A 77 -9.02 1.78 -15.82
C ILE A 77 -9.72 0.48 -15.42
N THR A 78 -11.02 0.47 -15.30
CA THR A 78 -11.76 -0.77 -14.95
C THR A 78 -11.71 -1.82 -16.06
N ALA A 79 -11.69 -1.41 -17.32
CA ALA A 79 -11.47 -2.31 -18.46
C ALA A 79 -10.05 -2.91 -18.42
N LEU A 80 -9.02 -2.12 -18.12
CA LEU A 80 -7.66 -2.61 -17.92
C LEU A 80 -7.59 -3.63 -16.77
N LEU A 81 -8.16 -3.29 -15.62
CA LEU A 81 -8.16 -4.16 -14.43
C LEU A 81 -8.91 -5.48 -14.71
N HIS A 82 -10.07 -5.43 -15.37
CA HIS A 82 -10.79 -6.64 -15.79
C HIS A 82 -9.90 -7.55 -16.65
N THR A 83 -9.24 -6.98 -17.66
CA THR A 83 -8.34 -7.74 -18.54
C THR A 83 -7.18 -8.35 -17.75
N CYS A 84 -6.52 -7.58 -16.89
CA CYS A 84 -5.40 -8.07 -16.08
C CYS A 84 -5.84 -9.19 -15.11
N LEU A 85 -7.00 -9.05 -14.45
CA LEU A 85 -7.51 -10.07 -13.53
C LEU A 85 -7.84 -11.36 -14.27
N LEU A 86 -8.45 -11.24 -15.43
CA LEU A 86 -8.80 -12.40 -16.26
C LEU A 86 -7.55 -13.11 -16.81
N GLU A 87 -6.62 -12.37 -17.40
CA GLU A 87 -5.45 -12.95 -18.07
C GLU A 87 -4.41 -13.49 -17.08
N VAL A 88 -4.17 -12.79 -15.97
CA VAL A 88 -3.13 -13.19 -15.02
C VAL A 88 -3.62 -14.20 -14.00
N TYR A 89 -4.85 -14.04 -13.50
CA TYR A 89 -5.37 -14.85 -12.40
C TYR A 89 -6.52 -15.78 -12.81
N GLY A 90 -7.04 -15.67 -14.05
CA GLY A 90 -8.22 -16.42 -14.48
C GLY A 90 -9.51 -16.02 -13.77
N VAL A 91 -9.54 -14.82 -13.16
CA VAL A 91 -10.67 -14.34 -12.36
C VAL A 91 -11.48 -13.35 -13.20
N ASP A 92 -12.70 -13.72 -13.54
CA ASP A 92 -13.63 -12.87 -14.29
C ASP A 92 -14.41 -11.96 -13.32
N VAL A 93 -13.98 -10.71 -13.22
CA VAL A 93 -14.65 -9.66 -12.42
C VAL A 93 -15.21 -8.62 -13.36
N SER A 94 -16.52 -8.37 -13.34
CA SER A 94 -17.14 -7.42 -14.26
C SER A 94 -16.65 -5.98 -14.07
N VAL A 95 -16.66 -5.21 -15.15
CA VAL A 95 -16.25 -3.78 -15.15
C VAL A 95 -17.13 -2.97 -14.19
N GLU A 96 -18.44 -3.29 -14.14
CA GLU A 96 -19.38 -2.62 -13.22
C GLU A 96 -19.03 -2.88 -11.76
N TYR A 97 -18.67 -4.12 -11.41
CA TYR A 97 -18.25 -4.44 -10.03
C TYR A 97 -16.97 -3.71 -9.65
N LEU A 98 -16.01 -3.59 -10.56
CA LEU A 98 -14.79 -2.81 -10.35
C LEU A 98 -15.10 -1.32 -10.18
N ALA A 99 -16.01 -0.75 -10.98
CA ALA A 99 -16.44 0.64 -10.85
C ALA A 99 -17.14 0.89 -9.50
N ASP A 100 -17.98 -0.01 -9.05
CA ASP A 100 -18.62 0.05 -7.72
C ASP A 100 -17.58 -0.02 -6.60
N ALA A 101 -16.51 -0.81 -6.75
CA ALA A 101 -15.42 -0.88 -5.78
C ALA A 101 -14.69 0.47 -5.64
N PHE A 102 -14.44 1.19 -6.74
CA PHE A 102 -13.90 2.56 -6.70
C PHE A 102 -14.84 3.51 -5.98
N TYR A 103 -16.15 3.44 -6.26
CA TYR A 103 -17.14 4.27 -5.58
C TYR A 103 -17.18 4.01 -4.07
N HIS A 104 -17.22 2.75 -3.65
CA HIS A 104 -17.20 2.38 -2.24
C HIS A 104 -15.91 2.81 -1.54
N THR A 105 -14.77 2.67 -2.21
CA THR A 105 -13.47 3.15 -1.72
C THR A 105 -13.52 4.65 -1.47
N LYS A 106 -14.06 5.44 -2.39
CA LYS A 106 -14.22 6.89 -2.21
C LYS A 106 -15.06 7.23 -0.98
N VAL A 107 -16.16 6.53 -0.78
CA VAL A 107 -17.04 6.74 0.39
C VAL A 107 -16.30 6.42 1.68
N LEU A 108 -15.62 5.28 1.75
CA LEU A 108 -14.84 4.87 2.93
C LEU A 108 -13.71 5.85 3.24
N ARG A 109 -12.95 6.25 2.23
CA ARG A 109 -11.88 7.25 2.37
C ARG A 109 -12.40 8.61 2.87
N GLY A 110 -13.62 8.98 2.53
CA GLY A 110 -14.29 10.17 3.07
C GLY A 110 -14.77 10.03 4.52
N LEU A 111 -14.93 8.80 4.99
CA LEU A 111 -15.35 8.55 6.38
C LEU A 111 -14.17 8.57 7.37
N PHE A 112 -12.97 8.16 6.96
CA PHE A 112 -11.84 7.96 7.86
C PHE A 112 -11.15 9.24 8.36
N PRO A 113 -11.01 10.33 7.57
CA PRO A 113 -10.45 11.58 8.11
C PRO A 113 -11.39 12.19 9.15
N THR A 114 -10.95 12.28 10.41
CA THR A 114 -11.75 12.93 11.44
C THR A 114 -10.95 13.32 12.68
N LYS A 115 -11.14 14.56 13.15
CA LYS A 115 -10.68 15.03 14.46
C LYS A 115 -11.74 14.83 15.56
N ASN A 116 -12.96 14.37 15.19
CA ASN A 116 -14.07 14.21 16.13
C ASN A 116 -13.89 12.96 17.00
N PRO A 117 -13.69 13.10 18.33
CA PRO A 117 -13.47 11.98 19.24
C PRO A 117 -14.71 11.07 19.37
N LEU A 118 -15.93 11.61 19.22
CA LEU A 118 -17.15 10.82 19.29
C LEU A 118 -17.26 9.87 18.09
N LYS A 119 -16.89 10.34 16.89
CA LYS A 119 -16.85 9.51 15.69
C LYS A 119 -15.81 8.39 15.83
N ARG A 120 -14.62 8.72 16.35
CA ARG A 120 -13.58 7.70 16.64
C ARG A 120 -14.07 6.68 17.68
N GLY A 121 -14.68 7.15 18.77
CA GLY A 121 -15.24 6.29 19.81
C GLY A 121 -16.33 5.36 19.28
N PHE A 122 -17.18 5.85 18.39
CA PHE A 122 -18.19 5.02 17.72
C PHE A 122 -17.55 3.91 16.90
N PHE A 123 -16.58 4.22 16.03
CA PHE A 123 -15.88 3.19 15.25
C PHE A 123 -15.15 2.20 16.16
N TRP A 124 -14.48 2.66 17.21
CA TRP A 124 -13.83 1.78 18.18
C TRP A 124 -14.82 0.81 18.86
N LEU A 125 -16.05 1.25 19.12
CA LEU A 125 -17.08 0.41 19.75
C LEU A 125 -17.57 -0.69 18.80
N VAL A 126 -17.76 -0.36 17.51
CA VAL A 126 -18.36 -1.28 16.53
C VAL A 126 -17.38 -2.16 15.78
N GLU A 127 -16.11 -1.76 15.66
CA GLU A 127 -15.10 -2.46 14.85
C GLU A 127 -14.86 -3.94 15.22
N PRO A 128 -15.03 -4.41 16.48
CA PRO A 128 -14.90 -5.84 16.79
C PRO A 128 -15.90 -6.74 16.06
N LEU A 129 -16.99 -6.16 15.55
CA LEU A 129 -18.00 -6.88 14.76
C LEU A 129 -17.57 -7.08 13.29
N PHE A 130 -16.55 -6.34 12.83
CA PHE A 130 -16.15 -6.29 11.41
C PHE A 130 -14.74 -6.81 11.13
N GLY A 131 -13.91 -7.01 12.12
CA GLY A 131 -12.53 -7.46 11.88
C GLY A 131 -11.62 -7.36 13.10
N GLY A 132 -12.20 -6.99 14.25
CA GLY A 132 -11.45 -6.85 15.50
C GLY A 132 -10.96 -5.42 15.77
N ARG A 133 -10.28 -5.26 16.90
CA ARG A 133 -9.77 -3.96 17.34
C ARG A 133 -8.71 -3.44 16.37
N GLY A 134 -8.80 -2.16 16.03
CA GLY A 134 -7.87 -1.50 15.11
C GLY A 134 -8.20 -1.68 13.63
N PHE A 135 -9.14 -2.57 13.26
CA PHE A 135 -9.50 -2.81 11.86
C PHE A 135 -10.02 -1.54 11.15
N ILE A 136 -10.83 -0.73 11.83
CA ILE A 136 -11.32 0.55 11.31
C ILE A 136 -10.51 1.71 11.89
N THR A 137 -10.36 1.73 13.21
CA THR A 137 -9.76 2.86 13.91
C THR A 137 -8.26 3.01 13.62
N GLY A 138 -7.57 1.95 13.21
CA GLY A 138 -6.19 2.02 12.70
C GLY A 138 -6.06 2.93 11.48
N HIS A 139 -7.07 2.99 10.62
CA HIS A 139 -7.06 3.77 9.37
C HIS A 139 -7.66 5.18 9.50
N ILE A 140 -7.99 5.65 10.71
CA ILE A 140 -8.58 6.98 10.92
C ILE A 140 -7.49 8.04 11.14
N SER A 141 -7.30 8.95 10.17
CA SER A 141 -6.42 10.12 10.31
C SER A 141 -7.08 11.24 11.15
N PRO A 142 -6.33 12.16 11.74
CA PRO A 142 -4.86 12.17 11.87
C PRO A 142 -4.37 11.21 12.96
N ARG A 143 -3.14 10.75 12.82
CA ARG A 143 -2.41 9.98 13.83
C ARG A 143 -1.05 10.59 14.07
N LYS A 144 -0.43 10.26 15.19
CA LYS A 144 0.93 10.69 15.52
C LYS A 144 1.82 9.47 15.58
N LEU A 145 3.05 9.62 15.11
CA LEU A 145 4.09 8.62 15.33
C LEU A 145 4.34 8.40 16.82
N ALA A 146 4.68 7.17 17.18
CA ALA A 146 5.15 6.87 18.52
C ALA A 146 6.45 7.65 18.80
N PRO A 147 6.60 8.25 19.99
CA PRO A 147 7.77 9.07 20.31
C PRO A 147 9.07 8.26 20.43
N ASP A 148 8.96 6.97 20.62
CA ASP A 148 10.03 6.00 20.82
C ASP A 148 10.33 5.15 19.57
N MET A 149 10.10 5.72 18.37
CA MET A 149 10.47 5.05 17.13
C MET A 149 11.98 4.78 17.09
N PRO A 150 12.40 3.52 16.87
CA PRO A 150 13.82 3.18 16.87
C PRO A 150 14.52 3.69 15.61
N ASP A 151 15.76 4.18 15.79
CA ASP A 151 16.64 4.53 14.67
C ASP A 151 17.27 3.30 14.00
N ALA A 152 17.43 2.21 14.75
CA ALA A 152 17.92 0.93 14.24
C ALA A 152 16.84 -0.13 14.33
N TRP A 153 16.71 -0.93 13.29
CA TRP A 153 15.72 -2.00 13.21
C TRP A 153 16.24 -3.18 12.41
N THR A 154 15.66 -4.34 12.66
CA THR A 154 15.99 -5.58 11.93
C THR A 154 14.84 -5.93 11.01
N ASP A 155 15.13 -6.17 9.74
CA ASP A 155 14.17 -6.69 8.79
C ASP A 155 13.69 -8.09 9.24
N PRO A 156 12.39 -8.26 9.53
CA PRO A 156 11.89 -9.51 10.07
C PRO A 156 11.91 -10.69 9.08
N PHE A 157 12.09 -10.41 7.78
CA PHE A 157 12.07 -11.41 6.71
C PHE A 157 13.48 -11.86 6.32
N THR A 158 14.44 -10.94 6.32
CA THR A 158 15.82 -11.23 5.90
C THR A 158 16.81 -11.29 7.07
N GLY A 159 16.44 -10.78 8.23
CA GLY A 159 17.33 -10.64 9.39
C GLY A 159 18.38 -9.54 9.23
N THR A 160 18.29 -8.72 8.18
CA THR A 160 19.25 -7.64 7.93
C THR A 160 19.02 -6.49 8.91
N GLU A 161 20.10 -5.99 9.51
CA GLU A 161 20.07 -4.82 10.35
C GLU A 161 20.13 -3.52 9.50
N HIS A 162 19.26 -2.58 9.84
CA HIS A 162 19.15 -1.28 9.20
C HIS A 162 19.33 -0.16 10.23
N THR A 163 19.88 0.96 9.78
CA THR A 163 19.99 2.21 10.53
C THR A 163 19.24 3.33 9.82
N GLY A 164 18.72 4.28 10.58
CA GLY A 164 17.79 5.29 10.12
C GLY A 164 16.36 4.76 10.07
N GLY A 165 15.42 5.54 10.56
CA GLY A 165 14.00 5.20 10.56
C GLY A 165 13.38 5.27 9.15
N VAL A 166 12.04 5.27 9.09
CA VAL A 166 11.28 5.29 7.83
C VAL A 166 11.67 6.44 6.91
N PHE A 167 11.98 7.63 7.44
CA PHE A 167 12.37 8.79 6.62
C PHE A 167 13.66 8.55 5.81
N ALA A 168 14.54 7.65 6.27
CA ALA A 168 15.72 7.23 5.49
C ALA A 168 15.36 6.25 4.34
N LEU A 169 14.17 5.66 4.38
CA LEU A 169 13.67 4.78 3.31
C LEU A 169 12.97 5.54 2.19
N LEU A 170 12.36 6.69 2.45
CA LEU A 170 11.61 7.45 1.46
C LEU A 170 12.43 7.78 0.20
N PRO A 171 13.68 8.29 0.29
CA PRO A 171 14.49 8.52 -0.92
C PRO A 171 14.87 7.25 -1.67
N LYS A 172 14.87 6.09 -1.00
CA LYS A 172 15.12 4.79 -1.64
C LYS A 172 13.88 4.31 -2.38
N ALA A 173 12.70 4.49 -1.77
CA ALA A 173 11.40 4.19 -2.37
C ALA A 173 11.17 5.04 -3.62
N GLU A 174 11.44 6.35 -3.54
CA GLU A 174 11.36 7.28 -4.67
C GLU A 174 12.24 6.83 -5.85
N ARG A 175 13.54 6.59 -5.60
CA ARG A 175 14.45 6.12 -6.65
C ARG A 175 13.98 4.80 -7.28
N ARG A 176 13.54 3.83 -6.47
CA ARG A 176 13.01 2.56 -7.00
C ARG A 176 11.76 2.77 -7.84
N SER A 177 10.88 3.67 -7.43
CA SER A 177 9.68 4.04 -8.19
C SER A 177 10.05 4.65 -9.54
N GLU A 178 11.00 5.58 -9.58
CA GLU A 178 11.52 6.18 -10.81
C GLU A 178 12.15 5.12 -11.74
N GLU A 179 12.94 4.19 -11.18
CA GLU A 179 13.56 3.10 -11.94
C GLU A 179 12.50 2.17 -12.57
N PHE A 180 11.46 1.80 -11.83
CA PHE A 180 10.41 0.90 -12.33
C PHE A 180 9.53 1.57 -13.37
N MET A 181 9.12 2.81 -13.12
CA MET A 181 8.38 3.60 -14.12
C MET A 181 9.21 3.84 -15.37
N GLY A 182 10.51 4.15 -15.23
CA GLY A 182 11.44 4.30 -16.33
C GLY A 182 11.58 3.03 -17.16
N ALA A 183 11.68 1.86 -16.52
CA ALA A 183 11.73 0.58 -17.20
C ALA A 183 10.45 0.29 -18.01
N ALA A 184 9.27 0.61 -17.46
CA ALA A 184 8.01 0.47 -18.18
C ALA A 184 7.93 1.38 -19.40
N LEU A 185 8.39 2.63 -19.30
CA LEU A 185 8.45 3.54 -20.42
C LEU A 185 9.41 3.03 -21.51
N LEU A 186 10.57 2.44 -21.13
CA LEU A 186 11.49 1.86 -22.08
C LEU A 186 10.91 0.62 -22.78
N LEU A 187 10.15 -0.20 -22.07
CA LEU A 187 9.40 -1.32 -22.68
C LEU A 187 8.39 -0.81 -23.71
N TRP A 188 7.58 0.17 -23.39
CA TRP A 188 6.56 0.73 -24.30
C TRP A 188 7.15 1.48 -25.50
N LEU A 189 8.41 1.91 -25.41
CA LEU A 189 9.16 2.52 -26.51
C LEU A 189 10.01 1.51 -27.31
N ASP A 190 9.78 0.21 -27.11
CA ASP A 190 10.57 -0.88 -27.75
C ASP A 190 12.09 -0.77 -27.52
N LYS A 191 12.49 -0.20 -26.36
CA LYS A 191 13.91 -0.10 -25.94
C LYS A 191 14.31 -1.22 -24.99
N TYR A 192 13.34 -1.79 -24.29
CA TYR A 192 13.48 -3.01 -23.49
C TYR A 192 12.62 -4.10 -24.09
N THR A 193 13.11 -5.33 -24.01
CA THR A 193 12.30 -6.53 -24.18
C THR A 193 11.50 -6.81 -22.90
N GLU A 194 10.46 -7.64 -22.99
CA GLU A 194 9.72 -8.11 -21.81
C GLU A 194 10.63 -8.80 -20.78
N ALA A 195 11.65 -9.55 -21.25
CA ALA A 195 12.61 -10.21 -20.37
C ALA A 195 13.48 -9.21 -19.59
N GLU A 196 14.00 -8.17 -20.27
CA GLU A 196 14.77 -7.10 -19.61
C GLU A 196 13.92 -6.31 -18.63
N PHE A 197 12.66 -6.04 -18.97
CA PHE A 197 11.71 -5.40 -18.06
C PHE A 197 11.45 -6.28 -16.83
N ALA A 198 11.15 -7.57 -17.02
CA ALA A 198 10.90 -8.51 -15.94
C ALA A 198 12.13 -8.66 -15.03
N GLU A 199 13.34 -8.70 -15.58
CA GLU A 199 14.59 -8.71 -14.81
C GLU A 199 14.73 -7.43 -13.96
N LYS A 200 14.42 -6.27 -14.54
CA LYS A 200 14.54 -4.97 -13.86
C LYS A 200 13.54 -4.81 -12.70
N ILE A 201 12.28 -5.22 -12.91
CA ILE A 201 11.23 -5.15 -11.89
C ILE A 201 11.44 -6.21 -10.81
N GLY A 202 11.89 -7.40 -11.22
CA GLY A 202 12.03 -8.56 -10.35
C GLY A 202 10.66 -9.13 -9.91
N SER A 203 10.72 -10.03 -8.93
CA SER A 203 9.54 -10.63 -8.31
C SER A 203 9.69 -10.52 -6.79
N MET A 204 9.44 -9.33 -6.26
CA MET A 204 9.51 -9.07 -4.83
C MET A 204 8.11 -9.11 -4.22
N SER A 205 8.03 -9.65 -3.01
CA SER A 205 6.80 -9.60 -2.22
C SER A 205 6.47 -8.15 -1.84
N TYR A 206 5.23 -7.74 -2.03
CA TYR A 206 4.71 -6.48 -1.50
C TYR A 206 4.91 -6.33 0.01
N THR A 207 4.76 -7.45 0.72
CA THR A 207 4.81 -7.50 2.19
C THR A 207 6.25 -7.54 2.69
N GLU A 208 7.07 -8.40 2.08
CA GLU A 208 8.37 -8.79 2.61
C GLU A 208 9.52 -7.99 2.00
N GLY A 209 9.30 -7.33 0.86
CA GLY A 209 10.34 -6.58 0.14
C GLY A 209 11.50 -7.42 -0.37
N CYS A 210 11.39 -8.75 -0.30
CA CYS A 210 12.38 -9.70 -0.78
C CYS A 210 11.82 -10.59 -1.89
N VAL A 211 12.70 -11.24 -2.64
CA VAL A 211 12.29 -12.15 -3.71
C VAL A 211 11.53 -13.32 -3.13
N THR A 212 10.28 -13.46 -3.54
CA THR A 212 9.48 -14.63 -3.19
C THR A 212 10.05 -15.84 -3.93
N PRO A 213 10.43 -16.94 -3.24
CA PRO A 213 10.75 -18.18 -3.92
C PRO A 213 9.57 -18.57 -4.83
N ALA A 214 9.85 -19.01 -6.04
CA ALA A 214 8.81 -19.49 -6.93
C ALA A 214 7.97 -20.53 -6.15
N SER A 215 6.68 -20.26 -5.96
CA SER A 215 5.80 -21.17 -5.25
C SER A 215 5.84 -22.51 -5.98
N ASP A 216 6.22 -23.58 -5.28
CA ASP A 216 6.10 -24.92 -5.81
C ASP A 216 4.59 -25.18 -5.94
N PRO A 217 4.06 -25.39 -7.17
CA PRO A 217 2.61 -25.59 -7.38
C PRO A 217 2.04 -26.82 -6.62
N ALA A 218 2.88 -27.60 -5.97
CA ALA A 218 2.48 -28.68 -5.08
C ALA A 218 1.98 -28.19 -3.69
N ASN A 219 2.35 -26.97 -3.25
CA ASN A 219 2.03 -26.47 -1.90
C ASN A 219 0.73 -25.62 -1.84
N GLU A 220 0.13 -25.25 -2.96
CA GLU A 220 -1.11 -24.46 -2.97
C GLU A 220 -2.37 -25.25 -2.55
N LYS A 221 -2.26 -26.57 -2.34
CA LYS A 221 -3.41 -27.42 -1.99
C LYS A 221 -3.68 -27.60 -0.50
N GLU A 222 -2.81 -27.10 0.39
CA GLU A 222 -2.95 -27.34 1.84
C GLU A 222 -3.51 -26.16 2.65
N THR A 223 -3.79 -24.99 2.05
CA THR A 223 -4.28 -23.80 2.77
C THR A 223 -5.78 -23.53 2.61
N THR A 224 -6.55 -24.49 2.09
CA THR A 224 -8.02 -24.39 2.01
C THR A 224 -8.67 -25.51 2.83
N THR A 225 -8.61 -25.38 4.13
CA THR A 225 -9.53 -26.09 5.07
C THR A 225 -9.91 -25.16 6.22
#